data_f03d626127ed4329b88e78597b083a3f
#
_entry.id   f03d626127ed4329b88e78597b083a3f
#
_cell.length_a   1.000
_cell.length_b   1.000
_cell.length_c   1.000
_cell.angle_alpha   90.00
_cell.angle_beta   90.00
_cell.angle_gamma   90.00
#
_symmetry.space_group_name_H-M   'P 1'
#
loop_
_entity.id
_entity.type
_entity.pdbx_description
1 polymer ?
#
loop_
_entity_poly.entity_id
_entity_poly.type
_entity_poly.pdbx_seq_one_letter_code
_entity_poly.pdbx_strand_id
1 'polypeptide(L)'
;VIKPVKKTRNHILTRCVSGNDYSEQTFDDVDTVLVKYFTFRSTQYTLAQVYEMDRSPMKSEFNWLCDFSNEHNPSSGDDFIEALYANGKTNIATRIMENREGLLKRWLTQTTETNGEKLGLKMRNKNMDISRKMLMKSLEITPETSKSFDEV
;
A
#
# COMPACT_ATOMS: atom_id res chain seq x y z
N VAL A 1 -40.80 1.40 5.24
CA VAL A 1 -40.09 1.12 3.97
C VAL A 1 -38.61 0.91 4.32
N ILE A 2 -38.19 -0.37 4.34
CA ILE A 2 -36.84 -0.78 4.65
C ILE A 2 -36.03 -0.68 3.37
N LYS A 3 -35.02 0.23 3.33
CA LYS A 3 -34.08 0.32 2.21
C LYS A 3 -33.14 -0.90 2.22
N PRO A 4 -32.92 -1.58 1.09
CA PRO A 4 -32.02 -2.73 1.05
C PRO A 4 -30.58 -2.27 1.25
N VAL A 5 -29.89 -2.89 2.20
CA VAL A 5 -28.46 -2.77 2.42
C VAL A 5 -27.75 -3.32 1.17
N LYS A 6 -27.01 -2.47 0.46
CA LYS A 6 -26.16 -2.89 -0.66
C LYS A 6 -25.06 -3.78 -0.10
N LYS A 7 -25.18 -5.08 -0.34
CA LYS A 7 -24.18 -6.11 -0.06
C LYS A 7 -22.97 -5.83 -0.95
N THR A 8 -21.90 -5.27 -0.39
CA THR A 8 -20.61 -5.16 -1.05
C THR A 8 -20.07 -6.58 -1.25
N ARG A 9 -20.36 -7.15 -2.41
CA ARG A 9 -19.75 -8.42 -2.83
C ARG A 9 -18.23 -8.17 -3.01
N ASN A 10 -17.43 -9.00 -2.34
CA ASN A 10 -16.00 -9.09 -2.59
C ASN A 10 -15.76 -9.41 -4.06
N HIS A 11 -15.48 -8.38 -4.85
CA HIS A 11 -15.24 -8.49 -6.30
C HIS A 11 -13.94 -9.23 -6.66
N ILE A 12 -13.08 -9.50 -5.69
CA ILE A 12 -11.76 -10.10 -5.93
C ILE A 12 -11.86 -11.57 -6.35
N LEU A 13 -12.82 -12.33 -5.84
CA LEU A 13 -12.92 -13.77 -6.12
C LEU A 13 -13.65 -14.13 -7.42
N THR A 14 -14.49 -13.23 -7.93
CA THR A 14 -15.26 -13.52 -9.17
C THR A 14 -14.43 -13.28 -10.44
N ARG A 15 -13.31 -12.56 -10.34
CA ARG A 15 -12.43 -12.25 -11.49
C ARG A 15 -11.42 -13.33 -11.84
N CYS A 16 -11.12 -14.25 -10.92
CA CYS A 16 -10.13 -15.31 -11.17
C CYS A 16 -10.62 -16.41 -12.12
N VAL A 17 -11.89 -16.42 -12.55
CA VAL A 17 -12.49 -17.52 -13.32
C VAL A 17 -12.90 -17.13 -14.74
N SER A 18 -12.93 -15.85 -15.09
CA SER A 18 -13.23 -15.43 -16.46
C SER A 18 -11.93 -15.11 -17.21
N GLY A 19 -11.47 -16.08 -17.99
CA GLY A 19 -10.33 -15.86 -18.89
C GLY A 19 -10.60 -14.71 -19.86
N ASN A 20 -9.56 -13.95 -20.15
CA ASN A 20 -9.40 -12.89 -21.16
C ASN A 20 -9.65 -11.44 -20.81
N ASP A 21 -9.95 -11.08 -19.56
CA ASP A 21 -10.07 -9.65 -19.23
C ASP A 21 -8.95 -9.19 -18.26
N TYR A 22 -7.70 -9.53 -18.61
CA TYR A 22 -6.51 -9.07 -17.88
C TYR A 22 -6.10 -7.64 -18.22
N SER A 23 -6.90 -6.90 -19.01
CA SER A 23 -6.42 -5.69 -19.62
C SER A 23 -6.44 -4.46 -18.70
N GLU A 24 -7.50 -3.73 -18.66
CA GLU A 24 -7.45 -2.37 -18.10
C GLU A 24 -7.82 -2.30 -16.62
N GLN A 25 -8.78 -3.07 -16.17
CA GLN A 25 -9.32 -2.99 -14.80
C GLN A 25 -8.35 -3.47 -13.71
N THR A 26 -7.36 -4.30 -14.03
CA THR A 26 -6.34 -4.76 -13.08
C THR A 26 -5.33 -3.66 -12.76
N PHE A 27 -5.06 -2.78 -13.73
CA PHE A 27 -4.16 -1.64 -13.54
C PHE A 27 -4.84 -0.48 -12.81
N ASP A 28 -6.14 -0.28 -12.95
CA ASP A 28 -6.91 0.71 -12.20
C ASP A 28 -6.83 0.47 -10.68
N ASP A 29 -6.84 -0.81 -10.26
CA ASP A 29 -6.64 -1.16 -8.86
C ASP A 29 -5.22 -0.81 -8.38
N VAL A 30 -4.20 -0.99 -9.24
CA VAL A 30 -2.80 -0.62 -8.94
C VAL A 30 -2.67 0.89 -8.83
N ASP A 31 -3.25 1.64 -9.75
CA ASP A 31 -3.23 3.10 -9.73
C ASP A 31 -3.86 3.64 -8.45
N THR A 32 -5.00 3.09 -8.05
CA THR A 32 -5.66 3.45 -6.79
C THR A 32 -4.75 3.19 -5.58
N VAL A 33 -4.07 2.05 -5.55
CA VAL A 33 -3.12 1.72 -4.47
C VAL A 33 -1.92 2.67 -4.49
N LEU A 34 -1.40 3.02 -5.66
CA LEU A 34 -0.28 3.96 -5.81
C LEU A 34 -0.67 5.37 -5.34
N VAL A 35 -1.85 5.86 -5.71
CA VAL A 35 -2.36 7.16 -5.23
C VAL A 35 -2.44 7.19 -3.71
N LYS A 36 -2.99 6.17 -3.08
CA LYS A 36 -3.06 6.03 -1.62
C LYS A 36 -1.66 5.97 -1.00
N TYR A 37 -0.78 5.18 -1.57
CA TYR A 37 0.61 5.05 -1.09
C TYR A 37 1.36 6.38 -1.16
N PHE A 38 1.30 7.08 -2.30
CA PHE A 38 1.99 8.35 -2.45
C PHE A 38 1.38 9.45 -1.58
N THR A 39 0.08 9.44 -1.34
CA THR A 39 -0.56 10.36 -0.39
C THR A 39 -0.06 10.11 1.03
N PHE A 40 0.00 8.86 1.48
CA PHE A 40 0.55 8.49 2.77
C PHE A 40 2.02 8.92 2.92
N ARG A 41 2.86 8.61 1.93
CA ARG A 41 4.28 8.99 1.96
C ARG A 41 4.50 10.50 1.91
N SER A 42 3.73 11.22 1.11
CA SER A 42 3.80 12.68 1.05
C SER A 42 3.35 13.34 2.34
N THR A 43 2.36 12.76 3.04
CA THR A 43 1.94 13.23 4.37
C THR A 43 3.08 13.07 5.37
N GLN A 44 3.76 11.92 5.39
CA GLN A 44 4.93 11.72 6.26
C GLN A 44 6.04 12.72 5.96
N TYR A 45 6.30 13.00 4.68
CA TYR A 45 7.30 13.98 4.27
C TYR A 45 6.90 15.40 4.68
N THR A 46 5.63 15.75 4.52
CA THR A 46 5.09 17.05 4.94
C THR A 46 5.15 17.21 6.46
N LEU A 47 4.86 16.16 7.23
CA LEU A 47 5.03 16.18 8.69
C LEU A 47 6.46 16.54 9.10
N ALA A 48 7.47 15.93 8.47
CA ALA A 48 8.87 16.25 8.74
C ALA A 48 9.18 17.71 8.38
N GLN A 49 8.69 18.20 7.24
CA GLN A 49 8.87 19.59 6.83
C GLN A 49 8.20 20.59 7.81
N VAL A 50 6.96 20.29 8.22
CA VAL A 50 6.23 21.13 9.18
C VAL A 50 6.96 21.13 10.53
N TYR A 51 7.48 20.00 10.98
CA TYR A 51 8.27 19.91 12.20
C TYR A 51 9.50 20.83 12.19
N GLU A 52 10.23 20.84 11.07
CA GLU A 52 11.42 21.68 10.90
C GLU A 52 11.08 23.18 10.79
N MET A 53 9.96 23.49 10.12
CA MET A 53 9.53 24.87 9.86
C MET A 53 8.77 25.51 11.03
N ASP A 54 8.08 24.72 11.84
CA ASP A 54 7.30 25.20 12.97
C ASP A 54 8.23 25.69 14.09
N ARG A 55 8.32 26.99 14.22
CA ARG A 55 9.15 27.66 15.23
C ARG A 55 8.40 27.92 16.55
N SER A 56 7.13 27.53 16.63
CA SER A 56 6.37 27.66 17.86
C SER A 56 6.97 26.78 18.97
N PRO A 57 6.98 27.23 20.24
CA PRO A 57 7.56 26.48 21.35
C PRO A 57 6.91 25.10 21.53
N MET A 58 5.63 25.01 21.19
CA MET A 58 4.80 23.82 21.37
C MET A 58 4.65 23.00 20.08
N LYS A 59 5.29 23.40 18.98
CA LYS A 59 5.12 22.72 17.68
C LYS A 59 3.64 22.51 17.33
N SER A 60 2.83 23.55 17.46
CA SER A 60 1.37 23.45 17.43
C SER A 60 0.82 22.97 16.09
N GLU A 61 1.41 23.42 14.99
CA GLU A 61 0.99 23.03 13.65
C GLU A 61 1.37 21.56 13.34
N PHE A 62 2.57 21.18 13.76
CA PHE A 62 3.03 19.79 13.66
C PHE A 62 2.13 18.86 14.49
N ASN A 63 1.88 19.17 15.75
CA ASN A 63 1.03 18.36 16.62
C ASN A 63 -0.38 18.26 16.08
N TRP A 64 -0.96 19.37 15.60
CA TRP A 64 -2.26 19.36 14.96
C TRP A 64 -2.30 18.40 13.77
N LEU A 65 -1.29 18.43 12.91
CA LEU A 65 -1.24 17.54 11.73
C LEU A 65 -1.04 16.08 12.12
N CYS A 66 -0.29 15.80 13.20
CA CYS A 66 -0.16 14.46 13.75
C CYS A 66 -1.52 13.91 14.23
N ASP A 67 -2.24 14.70 15.03
CA ASP A 67 -3.54 14.31 15.57
C ASP A 67 -4.56 14.12 14.45
N PHE A 68 -4.59 15.05 13.49
CA PHE A 68 -5.44 14.94 12.31
C PHE A 68 -5.13 13.70 11.47
N SER A 69 -3.85 13.34 11.30
CA SER A 69 -3.44 12.14 10.55
C SER A 69 -3.80 10.84 11.29
N ASN A 70 -3.94 10.88 12.61
CA ASN A 70 -4.41 9.75 13.40
C ASN A 70 -5.94 9.57 13.29
N GLU A 71 -6.68 10.67 13.24
CA GLU A 71 -8.13 10.67 13.08
C GLU A 71 -8.57 10.35 11.64
N HIS A 72 -7.88 10.93 10.68
CA HIS A 72 -8.13 10.78 9.25
C HIS A 72 -6.95 10.04 8.62
N ASN A 73 -7.13 8.79 8.31
CA ASN A 73 -6.05 7.95 7.78
C ASN A 73 -5.51 8.50 6.44
N PRO A 74 -4.23 8.90 6.33
CA PRO A 74 -3.63 9.36 5.07
C PRO A 74 -3.66 8.31 3.96
N SER A 75 -3.81 7.03 4.30
CA SER A 75 -3.96 5.94 3.33
C SER A 75 -5.33 5.92 2.64
N SER A 76 -6.27 6.79 3.03
CA SER A 76 -7.52 6.98 2.29
C SER A 76 -7.32 7.69 0.95
N GLY A 77 -6.16 8.33 0.75
CA GLY A 77 -5.83 9.00 -0.51
C GLY A 77 -6.49 10.39 -0.62
N ASP A 78 -7.30 10.59 -1.65
CA ASP A 78 -7.89 11.89 -1.91
C ASP A 78 -8.87 12.36 -0.81
N ASP A 79 -9.58 11.43 -0.16
CA ASP A 79 -10.48 11.74 0.95
C ASP A 79 -9.74 12.47 2.11
N PHE A 80 -8.49 12.09 2.37
CA PHE A 80 -7.65 12.76 3.36
C PHE A 80 -7.34 14.20 2.99
N ILE A 81 -7.04 14.44 1.72
CA ILE A 81 -6.75 15.79 1.20
C ILE A 81 -8.01 16.66 1.25
N GLU A 82 -9.16 16.11 0.87
CA GLU A 82 -10.45 16.80 0.97
C GLU A 82 -10.80 17.16 2.41
N ALA A 83 -10.53 16.25 3.36
CA ALA A 83 -10.71 16.52 4.78
C ALA A 83 -9.81 17.65 5.29
N LEU A 84 -8.57 17.75 4.81
CA LEU A 84 -7.67 18.87 5.12
C LEU A 84 -8.23 20.21 4.61
N TYR A 85 -8.76 20.23 3.38
CA TYR A 85 -9.42 21.42 2.83
C TYR A 85 -10.65 21.81 3.64
N ALA A 86 -11.48 20.87 4.03
CA ALA A 86 -12.67 21.11 4.86
C ALA A 86 -12.33 21.71 6.23
N ASN A 87 -11.15 21.37 6.76
CA ASN A 87 -10.62 21.96 8.02
C ASN A 87 -9.82 23.26 7.82
N GLY A 88 -9.87 23.86 6.63
CA GLY A 88 -9.21 25.14 6.35
C GLY A 88 -7.69 25.06 6.25
N LYS A 89 -7.10 23.86 6.19
CA LYS A 89 -5.64 23.64 6.08
C LYS A 89 -5.18 23.53 4.63
N THR A 90 -5.58 24.50 3.82
CA THR A 90 -5.28 24.53 2.37
C THR A 90 -3.78 24.48 2.07
N ASN A 91 -2.95 25.18 2.85
CA ASN A 91 -1.50 25.20 2.66
C ASN A 91 -0.88 23.82 2.86
N ILE A 92 -1.32 23.06 3.85
CA ILE A 92 -0.84 21.71 4.12
C ILE A 92 -1.33 20.77 3.02
N ALA A 93 -2.60 20.86 2.63
CA ALA A 93 -3.18 20.06 1.56
C ALA A 93 -2.44 20.28 0.23
N THR A 94 -2.18 21.52 -0.16
CA THR A 94 -1.42 21.86 -1.37
C THR A 94 -0.01 21.29 -1.32
N ARG A 95 0.69 21.42 -0.19
CA ARG A 95 2.03 20.86 -0.02
C ARG A 95 2.05 19.34 -0.13
N ILE A 96 1.06 18.66 0.42
CA ILE A 96 0.94 17.20 0.27
C ILE A 96 0.73 16.82 -1.21
N MET A 97 -0.11 17.54 -1.94
CA MET A 97 -0.33 17.29 -3.37
C MET A 97 0.95 17.50 -4.19
N GLU A 98 1.69 18.58 -3.96
CA GLU A 98 2.98 18.83 -4.62
C GLU A 98 4.01 17.76 -4.30
N ASN A 99 4.11 17.36 -3.04
CA ASN A 99 5.02 16.31 -2.60
C ASN A 99 4.66 14.95 -3.22
N ARG A 100 3.37 14.60 -3.33
CA ARG A 100 2.97 13.31 -3.94
C ARG A 100 3.30 13.26 -5.42
N GLU A 101 3.13 14.36 -6.15
CA GLU A 101 3.55 14.43 -7.56
C GLU A 101 5.07 14.30 -7.72
N GLY A 102 5.83 14.99 -6.86
CA GLY A 102 7.28 14.90 -6.86
C GLY A 102 7.80 13.50 -6.54
N LEU A 103 7.15 12.80 -5.60
CA LEU A 103 7.46 11.41 -5.26
C LEU A 103 7.14 10.46 -6.42
N LEU A 104 5.99 10.63 -7.07
CA LEU A 104 5.61 9.85 -8.25
C LEU A 104 6.62 10.02 -9.38
N LYS A 105 7.01 11.26 -9.71
CA LYS A 105 8.01 11.54 -10.74
C LYS A 105 9.33 10.84 -10.45
N ARG A 106 9.84 10.93 -9.23
CA ARG A 106 11.07 10.22 -8.83
C ARG A 106 10.92 8.71 -8.95
N TRP A 107 9.82 8.18 -8.50
CA TRP A 107 9.56 6.74 -8.57
C TRP A 107 9.51 6.25 -10.01
N LEU A 108 8.81 6.96 -10.90
CA LEU A 108 8.75 6.63 -12.32
C LEU A 108 10.13 6.68 -12.98
N THR A 109 10.91 7.73 -12.73
CA THR A 109 12.28 7.86 -13.27
C THR A 109 13.16 6.71 -12.81
N GLN A 110 13.11 6.36 -11.54
CA GLN A 110 13.89 5.26 -10.98
C GLN A 110 13.41 3.89 -11.45
N THR A 111 12.12 3.73 -11.73
CA THR A 111 11.54 2.46 -12.15
C THR A 111 11.86 2.14 -13.59
N THR A 112 11.91 3.16 -14.47
CA THR A 112 12.26 2.98 -15.89
C THR A 112 13.72 2.60 -16.11
N GLU A 113 14.65 3.06 -15.28
CA GLU A 113 16.08 2.87 -15.52
C GLU A 113 16.71 1.66 -14.80
N THR A 114 16.31 1.34 -13.59
CA THR A 114 16.99 0.26 -12.82
C THR A 114 16.11 -0.51 -11.83
N ASN A 115 14.97 0.03 -11.41
CA ASN A 115 14.21 -0.55 -10.32
C ASN A 115 13.21 -1.62 -10.74
N GLY A 116 12.77 -1.63 -12.00
CA GLY A 116 11.93 -2.70 -12.55
C GLY A 116 12.65 -4.05 -12.49
N GLU A 117 13.91 -4.10 -12.92
CA GLU A 117 14.73 -5.30 -12.84
C GLU A 117 15.02 -5.70 -11.39
N LYS A 118 15.34 -4.74 -10.51
CA LYS A 118 15.57 -5.00 -9.08
C LYS A 118 14.33 -5.50 -8.38
N LEU A 119 13.15 -4.95 -8.69
CA LEU A 119 11.88 -5.41 -8.13
C LEU A 119 11.54 -6.81 -8.62
N GLY A 120 11.76 -7.09 -9.90
CA GLY A 120 11.58 -8.43 -10.49
C GLY A 120 12.51 -9.46 -9.85
N LEU A 121 13.80 -9.12 -9.64
CA LEU A 121 14.76 -9.98 -8.96
C LEU A 121 14.38 -10.23 -7.50
N LYS A 122 13.96 -9.18 -6.79
CA LYS A 122 13.50 -9.30 -5.39
C LYS A 122 12.28 -10.20 -5.26
N MET A 123 11.32 -10.07 -6.18
CA MET A 123 10.12 -10.91 -6.22
C MET A 123 10.48 -12.36 -6.52
N ARG A 124 11.35 -12.61 -7.49
CA ARG A 124 11.85 -13.95 -7.82
C ARG A 124 12.55 -14.60 -6.63
N ASN A 125 13.43 -13.88 -5.95
CA ASN A 125 14.13 -14.39 -4.77
C ASN A 125 13.15 -14.74 -3.64
N LYS A 126 12.16 -13.88 -3.37
CA LYS A 126 11.11 -14.19 -2.39
C LYS A 126 10.29 -15.41 -2.77
N ASN A 127 9.95 -15.57 -4.04
CA ASN A 127 9.22 -16.76 -4.52
C ASN A 127 10.06 -18.03 -4.32
N MET A 128 11.37 -17.98 -4.60
CA MET A 128 12.28 -19.08 -4.34
C MET A 128 12.37 -19.43 -2.85
N ASP A 129 12.46 -18.43 -1.97
CA ASP A 129 12.52 -18.65 -0.52
C ASP A 129 11.22 -19.28 0.01
N ILE A 130 10.07 -18.83 -0.49
CA ILE A 130 8.77 -19.44 -0.16
C ILE A 130 8.75 -20.90 -0.62
N SER A 131 9.15 -21.17 -1.86
CA SER A 131 9.19 -22.51 -2.41
C SER A 131 10.13 -23.43 -1.62
N ARG A 132 11.32 -22.95 -1.23
CA ARG A 132 12.25 -23.71 -0.38
C ARG A 132 11.64 -24.02 0.98
N LYS A 133 11.01 -23.04 1.65
CA LYS A 133 10.35 -23.26 2.94
C LYS A 133 9.24 -24.31 2.84
N MET A 134 8.44 -24.24 1.78
CA MET A 134 7.37 -25.22 1.56
C MET A 134 7.93 -26.61 1.32
N LEU A 135 9.02 -26.73 0.55
CA LEU A 135 9.69 -28.00 0.30
C LEU A 135 10.28 -28.60 1.58
N MET A 136 10.97 -27.78 2.38
CA MET A 136 11.50 -28.22 3.68
C MET A 136 10.40 -28.71 4.61
N LYS A 137 9.29 -27.97 4.69
CA LYS A 137 8.14 -28.37 5.50
C LYS A 137 7.51 -29.68 5.03
N SER A 138 7.47 -29.94 3.73
CA SER A 138 6.95 -31.22 3.18
C SER A 138 7.90 -32.39 3.49
N LEU A 139 9.19 -32.15 3.60
CA LEU A 139 10.18 -33.17 3.97
C LEU A 139 10.14 -33.50 5.47
N GLU A 140 9.81 -32.53 6.34
CA GLU A 140 9.63 -32.77 7.78
C GLU A 140 8.38 -33.60 8.12
N ILE A 141 7.39 -33.66 7.23
CA ILE A 141 6.15 -34.47 7.40
C ILE A 141 6.37 -35.95 7.01
N THR A 142 7.48 -36.28 6.36
CA THR A 142 7.75 -37.64 5.82
C THR A 142 8.36 -38.66 6.79
N PRO A 143 8.75 -38.40 8.08
CA PRO A 143 9.36 -39.42 8.92
C PRO A 143 8.36 -40.43 9.51
N GLU A 144 7.06 -40.24 9.39
CA GLU A 144 6.08 -41.17 10.01
C GLU A 144 5.58 -42.30 9.09
N THR A 145 5.83 -42.24 7.80
CA THR A 145 5.38 -43.26 6.84
C THR A 145 6.40 -44.38 6.62
N SER A 146 7.60 -44.30 7.19
CA SER A 146 8.63 -45.34 7.00
C SER A 146 8.64 -46.43 8.07
N LYS A 147 7.77 -46.37 9.08
CA LYS A 147 7.72 -47.38 10.18
C LYS A 147 6.73 -48.52 10.01
N SER A 148 6.02 -48.60 8.89
CA SER A 148 5.00 -49.63 8.69
C SER A 148 5.39 -50.70 7.67
N PHE A 149 6.64 -50.79 7.23
CA PHE A 149 7.07 -51.81 6.24
C PHE A 149 8.02 -52.91 6.77
N ASP A 150 8.35 -52.90 8.05
CA ASP A 150 9.27 -53.89 8.65
C ASP A 150 8.58 -54.88 9.61
N GLU A 151 7.25 -55.06 9.55
CA GLU A 151 6.57 -56.13 10.26
C GLU A 151 5.65 -56.91 9.32
N VAL A 152 6.24 -57.80 8.50
CA VAL A 152 5.61 -59.02 8.01
C VAL A 152 6.67 -60.13 7.94
#